data_386fa8458d756cf2738d1fd003cebafb
#
_entry.id   386fa8458d756cf2738d1fd003cebafb
#
_cell.length_a   1.000
_cell.length_b   1.000
_cell.length_c   1.000
_cell.angle_alpha   90.00
_cell.angle_beta   90.00
_cell.angle_gamma   90.00
#
_symmetry.space_group_name_H-M   'P 1'
#
loop_
_entity.id
_entity.type
_entity.pdbx_description
1 polymer ?
#
loop_
_entity_poly.entity_id
_entity_poly.type
_entity_poly.pdbx_seq_one_letter_code
_entity_poly.pdbx_strand_id
1 'polypeptide(L)'
;MCFPDVYEIGMSHLGIQILYGMLNSWDDVWCERVYSPWVDLDEIMRKENIPLFALESQDPIKDFDFLGITIQYEMCYTNILQVLDLAGIPLLATERGEDCPIVIGGGPCTYNPEPIADFFDIFYIGEGETQYRPLINLYKNCREEKVGREEFLRRAATVSY
;
A
#
# COMPACT_ATOMS: atom_id res chain seq x y z
N MET A 1 -1.66 -1.68 -5.29
CA MET A 1 -0.56 -2.61 -4.94
C MET A 1 0.77 -2.01 -5.37
N CYS A 2 1.70 -1.85 -4.44
CA CYS A 2 3.00 -1.24 -4.69
C CYS A 2 4.13 -2.29 -4.63
N PHE A 3 4.97 -2.31 -5.65
CA PHE A 3 6.29 -2.93 -5.60
C PHE A 3 7.33 -1.81 -5.48
N PRO A 4 8.08 -1.72 -4.38
CA PRO A 4 8.95 -0.58 -4.10
C PRO A 4 10.31 -0.69 -4.82
N ASP A 5 10.25 -0.86 -6.13
CA ASP A 5 11.36 -0.84 -7.06
C ASP A 5 10.83 -0.42 -8.44
N VAL A 6 11.72 -0.27 -9.42
CA VAL A 6 11.36 0.16 -10.77
C VAL A 6 10.46 -0.87 -11.47
N TYR A 7 9.68 -0.40 -12.43
CA TYR A 7 8.75 -1.22 -13.20
C TYR A 7 9.40 -2.48 -13.80
N GLU A 8 10.59 -2.34 -14.38
CA GLU A 8 11.31 -3.42 -15.04
C GLU A 8 11.67 -4.59 -14.11
N ILE A 9 11.85 -4.30 -12.81
CA ILE A 9 12.10 -5.32 -11.79
C ILE A 9 10.78 -5.87 -11.25
N GLY A 10 9.85 -5.01 -10.90
CA GLY A 10 8.62 -5.40 -10.22
C GLY A 10 7.55 -6.01 -11.12
N MET A 11 7.55 -5.69 -12.43
CA MET A 11 6.49 -6.10 -13.35
C MET A 11 6.35 -7.61 -13.52
N SER A 12 7.43 -8.35 -13.32
CA SER A 12 7.45 -9.81 -13.43
C SER A 12 7.26 -10.54 -12.09
N HIS A 13 7.10 -9.80 -10.98
CA HIS A 13 6.97 -10.39 -9.65
C HIS A 13 5.65 -11.14 -9.51
N LEU A 14 5.73 -12.48 -9.40
CA LEU A 14 4.58 -13.37 -9.42
C LEU A 14 3.58 -13.08 -8.29
N GLY A 15 4.06 -12.80 -7.07
CA GLY A 15 3.20 -12.51 -5.92
C GLY A 15 2.29 -11.30 -6.16
N ILE A 16 2.82 -10.20 -6.73
CA ILE A 16 1.99 -9.04 -7.09
C ILE A 16 0.98 -9.40 -8.18
N GLN A 17 1.38 -10.17 -9.19
CA GLN A 17 0.46 -10.57 -10.27
C GLN A 17 -0.69 -11.43 -9.75
N ILE A 18 -0.41 -12.37 -8.84
CA ILE A 18 -1.44 -13.21 -8.20
C ILE A 18 -2.42 -12.34 -7.41
N LEU A 19 -1.92 -11.48 -6.51
CA LEU A 19 -2.76 -10.61 -5.69
C LEU A 19 -3.55 -9.61 -6.53
N TYR A 20 -2.93 -9.01 -7.55
CA TYR A 20 -3.59 -8.11 -8.49
C TYR A 20 -4.75 -8.81 -9.21
N GLY A 21 -4.51 -10.01 -9.76
CA GLY A 21 -5.53 -10.79 -10.43
C GLY A 21 -6.66 -11.22 -9.49
N MET A 22 -6.32 -11.66 -8.28
CA MET A 22 -7.28 -12.06 -7.26
C MET A 22 -8.16 -10.87 -6.83
N LEU A 23 -7.56 -9.73 -6.48
CA LEU A 23 -8.30 -8.55 -6.02
C LEU A 23 -9.24 -8.04 -7.12
N ASN A 24 -8.79 -8.00 -8.38
CA ASN A 24 -9.62 -7.58 -9.51
C ASN A 24 -10.63 -8.64 -9.99
N SER A 25 -10.61 -9.86 -9.42
CA SER A 25 -11.67 -10.84 -9.64
C SER A 25 -12.91 -10.59 -8.78
N TRP A 26 -12.82 -9.65 -7.84
CA TRP A 26 -13.95 -9.28 -6.97
C TRP A 26 -14.67 -8.04 -7.53
N ASP A 27 -15.96 -8.14 -7.74
CA ASP A 27 -16.79 -7.07 -8.35
C ASP A 27 -16.80 -5.75 -7.57
N ASP A 28 -16.40 -5.79 -6.31
CA ASP A 28 -16.45 -4.68 -5.36
C ASP A 28 -15.06 -4.16 -4.94
N VAL A 29 -14.02 -4.56 -5.67
CA VAL A 29 -12.63 -4.14 -5.45
C VAL A 29 -12.00 -3.72 -6.76
N TRP A 30 -11.31 -2.59 -6.74
CA TRP A 30 -10.50 -2.09 -7.84
C TRP A 30 -9.04 -2.00 -7.38
N CYS A 31 -8.20 -2.82 -7.97
CA CYS A 31 -6.77 -2.88 -7.62
C CYS A 31 -5.92 -2.38 -8.78
N GLU A 32 -5.03 -1.44 -8.51
CA GLU A 32 -4.06 -0.93 -9.45
C GLU A 32 -2.63 -1.14 -8.96
N ARG A 33 -1.66 -1.03 -9.88
CA ARG A 33 -0.26 -1.24 -9.58
C ARG A 33 0.49 0.09 -9.55
N VAL A 34 1.48 0.17 -8.68
CA VAL A 34 2.42 1.28 -8.63
C VAL A 34 3.83 0.76 -8.36
N TYR A 35 4.81 1.46 -8.90
CA TYR A 35 6.23 1.15 -8.77
C TYR A 35 7.00 2.39 -8.32
N SER A 36 8.15 2.18 -7.69
CA SER A 36 9.06 3.28 -7.35
C SER A 36 9.70 3.81 -8.64
N PRO A 37 9.62 5.11 -8.92
CA PRO A 37 10.25 5.66 -10.12
C PRO A 37 11.78 5.68 -9.98
N TRP A 38 12.47 5.55 -11.11
CA TRP A 38 13.90 5.81 -11.14
C TRP A 38 14.19 7.31 -11.01
N VAL A 39 15.44 7.66 -10.79
CA VAL A 39 15.86 9.03 -10.47
C VAL A 39 15.45 10.08 -11.51
N ASP A 40 15.43 9.74 -12.80
CA ASP A 40 15.04 10.64 -13.88
C ASP A 40 13.55 11.00 -13.82
N LEU A 41 12.69 10.03 -13.59
CA LEU A 41 11.25 10.27 -13.43
C LEU A 41 10.95 10.95 -12.09
N ASP A 42 11.63 10.56 -11.00
CA ASP A 42 11.52 11.23 -9.69
C ASP A 42 11.83 12.73 -9.81
N GLU A 43 12.93 13.10 -10.46
CA GLU A 43 13.30 14.50 -10.68
C GLU A 43 12.23 15.28 -11.45
N ILE A 44 11.65 14.69 -12.50
CA ILE A 44 10.57 15.30 -13.29
C ILE A 44 9.32 15.47 -12.42
N MET A 45 8.92 14.44 -11.69
CA MET A 45 7.73 14.48 -10.84
C MET A 45 7.85 15.57 -9.76
N ARG A 46 9.01 15.69 -9.10
CA ARG A 46 9.26 16.73 -8.11
C ARG A 46 9.26 18.13 -8.73
N LYS A 47 9.90 18.30 -9.88
CA LYS A 47 9.99 19.59 -10.55
C LYS A 47 8.63 20.09 -11.04
N GLU A 48 7.81 19.22 -11.59
CA GLU A 48 6.50 19.55 -12.16
C GLU A 48 5.36 19.39 -11.15
N ASN A 49 5.66 19.02 -9.88
CA ASN A 49 4.67 18.74 -8.83
C ASN A 49 3.64 17.69 -9.24
N ILE A 50 4.07 16.63 -9.90
CA ILE A 50 3.24 15.49 -10.29
C ILE A 50 3.28 14.48 -9.13
N PRO A 51 2.15 14.16 -8.47
CA PRO A 51 2.14 13.13 -7.44
C PRO A 51 2.35 11.74 -8.04
N LEU A 52 2.86 10.81 -7.24
CA LEU A 52 2.98 9.42 -7.68
C LEU A 52 1.59 8.84 -7.95
N PHE A 53 1.45 8.21 -9.09
CA PHE A 53 0.18 7.73 -9.63
C PHE A 53 0.20 6.23 -9.92
N ALA A 54 -0.98 5.63 -9.96
CA ALA A 54 -1.18 4.24 -10.33
C ALA A 54 -0.99 4.03 -11.84
N LEU A 55 -0.58 2.84 -12.22
CA LEU A 55 -0.17 2.53 -13.60
C LEU A 55 -1.35 2.49 -14.58
N GLU A 56 -2.51 2.00 -14.12
CA GLU A 56 -3.66 1.74 -14.98
C GLU A 56 -4.51 3.00 -15.22
N SER A 57 -4.96 3.66 -14.16
CA SER A 57 -5.80 4.87 -14.26
C SER A 57 -5.00 6.16 -14.39
N GLN A 58 -3.76 6.16 -13.90
CA GLN A 58 -2.95 7.36 -13.67
C GLN A 58 -3.51 8.29 -12.57
N ASP A 59 -4.38 7.77 -11.71
CA ASP A 59 -4.86 8.50 -10.54
C ASP A 59 -3.77 8.53 -9.45
N PRO A 60 -3.69 9.63 -8.67
CA PRO A 60 -2.76 9.71 -7.54
C PRO A 60 -3.00 8.58 -6.54
N ILE A 61 -1.93 7.89 -6.13
CA ILE A 61 -2.09 6.75 -5.20
C ILE A 61 -2.57 7.18 -3.80
N LYS A 62 -2.48 8.44 -3.46
CA LYS A 62 -3.05 9.01 -2.24
C LYS A 62 -4.58 8.90 -2.20
N ASP A 63 -5.25 8.89 -3.34
CA ASP A 63 -6.71 8.93 -3.45
C ASP A 63 -7.35 7.53 -3.32
N PHE A 64 -6.54 6.48 -3.19
CA PHE A 64 -7.02 5.12 -2.95
C PHE A 64 -7.31 4.87 -1.46
N ASP A 65 -8.18 3.90 -1.16
CA ASP A 65 -8.48 3.50 0.21
C ASP A 65 -7.30 2.78 0.88
N PHE A 66 -6.53 2.01 0.10
CA PHE A 66 -5.40 1.21 0.58
C PHE A 66 -4.17 1.37 -0.31
N LEU A 67 -3.01 1.46 0.33
CA LEU A 67 -1.71 1.29 -0.31
C LEU A 67 -1.02 0.05 0.24
N GLY A 68 -1.15 -1.08 -0.46
CA GLY A 68 -0.46 -2.31 -0.09
C GLY A 68 0.94 -2.37 -0.70
N ILE A 69 1.97 -2.46 0.12
CA ILE A 69 3.38 -2.47 -0.29
C ILE A 69 3.98 -3.84 0.00
N THR A 70 4.56 -4.49 -1.02
CA THR A 70 5.29 -5.74 -0.82
C THR A 70 6.74 -5.47 -0.46
N ILE A 71 7.18 -5.98 0.68
CA ILE A 71 8.52 -5.75 1.22
C ILE A 71 9.35 -7.02 1.03
N GLN A 72 10.10 -7.09 -0.08
CA GLN A 72 10.81 -8.30 -0.47
C GLN A 72 12.19 -8.43 0.21
N TYR A 73 12.86 -7.31 0.46
CA TYR A 73 14.19 -7.23 1.06
C TYR A 73 14.42 -5.84 1.66
N GLU A 74 15.36 -5.73 2.58
CA GLU A 74 15.56 -4.52 3.39
C GLU A 74 16.09 -3.32 2.58
N MET A 75 16.78 -3.58 1.46
CA MET A 75 17.30 -2.49 0.62
C MET A 75 16.21 -1.66 -0.06
N CYS A 76 14.96 -2.16 -0.09
CA CYS A 76 13.84 -1.39 -0.63
C CYS A 76 13.23 -0.40 0.38
N TYR A 77 13.69 -0.33 1.61
CA TYR A 77 13.11 0.55 2.63
C TYR A 77 13.14 2.02 2.23
N THR A 78 14.25 2.47 1.64
CA THR A 78 14.36 3.86 1.14
C THR A 78 13.42 4.13 -0.03
N ASN A 79 13.17 3.14 -0.88
CA ASN A 79 12.21 3.26 -1.98
C ASN A 79 10.77 3.35 -1.47
N ILE A 80 10.45 2.67 -0.36
CA ILE A 80 9.15 2.81 0.30
C ILE A 80 8.93 4.25 0.76
N LEU A 81 9.94 4.85 1.38
CA LEU A 81 9.86 6.26 1.80
C LEU A 81 9.72 7.20 0.59
N GLN A 82 10.44 6.93 -0.50
CA GLN A 82 10.29 7.67 -1.76
C GLN A 82 8.86 7.59 -2.31
N VAL A 83 8.26 6.41 -2.31
CA VAL A 83 6.87 6.19 -2.75
C VAL A 83 5.89 7.02 -1.93
N LEU A 84 6.01 7.01 -0.60
CA LEU A 84 5.15 7.80 0.28
C LEU A 84 5.35 9.31 0.07
N ASP A 85 6.59 9.76 -0.01
CA ASP A 85 6.94 11.17 -0.20
C ASP A 85 6.43 11.71 -1.54
N LEU A 86 6.68 11.00 -2.64
CA LEU A 86 6.19 11.39 -3.98
C LEU A 86 4.66 11.36 -4.09
N ALA A 87 4.01 10.50 -3.32
CA ALA A 87 2.55 10.46 -3.26
C ALA A 87 1.95 11.57 -2.39
N GLY A 88 2.76 12.33 -1.66
CA GLY A 88 2.28 13.30 -0.68
C GLY A 88 1.55 12.66 0.50
N ILE A 89 1.92 11.40 0.84
CA ILE A 89 1.41 10.68 2.01
C ILE A 89 2.41 10.91 3.15
N PRO A 90 1.98 11.35 4.34
CA PRO A 90 2.86 11.53 5.48
C PRO A 90 3.67 10.25 5.75
N LEU A 91 4.99 10.40 5.98
CA LEU A 91 5.87 9.26 6.19
C LEU A 91 5.45 8.49 7.44
N LEU A 92 5.32 9.19 8.56
CA LEU A 92 4.92 8.55 9.81
C LEU A 92 3.43 8.19 9.80
N ALA A 93 3.11 6.97 10.20
CA ALA A 93 1.73 6.49 10.29
C ALA A 93 0.88 7.35 11.24
N THR A 94 1.50 7.87 12.32
CA THR A 94 0.85 8.74 13.30
C THR A 94 0.44 10.12 12.78
N GLU A 95 0.99 10.54 11.64
CA GLU A 95 0.67 11.82 11.00
C GLU A 95 -0.43 11.73 9.94
N ARG A 96 -0.92 10.50 9.64
CA ARG A 96 -1.94 10.25 8.60
C ARG A 96 -3.34 10.47 9.14
N GLY A 97 -4.09 11.33 8.46
CA GLY A 97 -5.51 11.58 8.74
C GLY A 97 -6.47 10.69 7.95
N GLU A 98 -7.74 11.04 8.00
CA GLU A 98 -8.84 10.34 7.29
C GLU A 98 -8.74 10.46 5.76
N ASP A 99 -7.98 11.41 5.26
CA ASP A 99 -7.74 11.70 3.83
C ASP A 99 -6.57 10.90 3.25
N CYS A 100 -5.94 10.05 4.03
CA CYS A 100 -4.81 9.22 3.61
C CYS A 100 -5.22 7.75 3.45
N PRO A 101 -4.63 7.03 2.50
CA PRO A 101 -4.83 5.58 2.40
C PRO A 101 -4.34 4.85 3.64
N ILE A 102 -4.88 3.67 3.90
CA ILE A 102 -4.29 2.74 4.87
C ILE A 102 -3.06 2.08 4.23
N VAL A 103 -1.89 2.31 4.80
CA VAL A 103 -0.62 1.76 4.29
C VAL A 103 -0.35 0.41 4.93
N ILE A 104 -0.34 -0.64 4.10
CA ILE A 104 -0.18 -2.03 4.54
C ILE A 104 1.13 -2.59 4.01
N GLY A 105 1.97 -3.09 4.90
CA GLY A 105 3.18 -3.84 4.55
C GLY A 105 2.92 -5.34 4.51
N GLY A 106 3.34 -5.99 3.42
CA GLY A 106 3.31 -7.44 3.26
C GLY A 106 4.62 -7.98 2.69
N GLY A 107 4.75 -9.29 2.61
CA GLY A 107 5.93 -9.94 2.03
C GLY A 107 6.97 -10.39 3.07
N PRO A 108 8.12 -10.97 2.62
CA PRO A 108 9.05 -11.67 3.50
C PRO A 108 9.62 -10.82 4.65
N CYS A 109 9.91 -9.54 4.40
CA CYS A 109 10.50 -8.68 5.43
C CYS A 109 9.55 -8.32 6.57
N THR A 110 8.26 -8.62 6.47
CA THR A 110 7.30 -8.39 7.57
C THR A 110 7.54 -9.30 8.78
N TYR A 111 8.40 -10.31 8.66
CA TYR A 111 8.87 -11.09 9.83
C TYR A 111 9.76 -10.29 10.78
N ASN A 112 10.34 -9.17 10.32
CA ASN A 112 11.06 -8.20 11.15
C ASN A 112 10.62 -6.79 10.78
N PRO A 113 9.43 -6.35 11.23
CA PRO A 113 8.86 -5.07 10.82
C PRO A 113 9.46 -3.86 11.54
N GLU A 114 10.14 -4.06 12.68
CA GLU A 114 10.61 -3.00 13.59
C GLU A 114 11.38 -1.87 12.88
N PRO A 115 12.33 -2.16 11.94
CA PRO A 115 13.09 -1.09 11.31
C PRO A 115 12.26 -0.07 10.53
N ILE A 116 11.04 -0.42 10.12
CA ILE A 116 10.14 0.42 9.33
C ILE A 116 8.73 0.51 9.93
N ALA A 117 8.55 0.10 11.18
CA ALA A 117 7.25 0.02 11.84
C ALA A 117 6.51 1.37 11.85
N ASP A 118 7.24 2.47 12.08
CA ASP A 118 6.66 3.80 12.16
C ASP A 118 6.05 4.32 10.85
N PHE A 119 6.38 3.69 9.72
CA PHE A 119 5.93 4.11 8.39
C PHE A 119 4.71 3.33 7.87
N PHE A 120 4.22 2.32 8.59
CA PHE A 120 3.10 1.50 8.20
C PHE A 120 1.96 1.55 9.22
N ASP A 121 0.74 1.47 8.72
CA ASP A 121 -0.44 1.38 9.57
C ASP A 121 -0.73 -0.05 10.00
N ILE A 122 -0.46 -1.01 9.12
CA ILE A 122 -0.68 -2.45 9.31
C ILE A 122 0.48 -3.22 8.69
N PHE A 123 0.98 -4.25 9.39
CA PHE A 123 1.77 -5.32 8.78
C PHE A 123 0.91 -6.58 8.64
N TYR A 124 0.88 -7.10 7.44
CA TYR A 124 0.23 -8.36 7.15
C TYR A 124 1.28 -9.47 7.10
N ILE A 125 1.20 -10.42 8.05
CA ILE A 125 2.12 -11.54 8.16
C ILE A 125 1.36 -12.81 7.80
N GLY A 126 1.64 -13.36 6.63
CA GLY A 126 0.96 -14.57 6.14
C GLY A 126 0.68 -14.52 4.63
N GLU A 127 -0.18 -15.43 4.18
CA GLU A 127 -0.55 -15.55 2.77
C GLU A 127 -1.75 -14.65 2.45
N GLY A 128 -1.53 -13.61 1.65
CA GLY A 128 -2.54 -12.61 1.30
C GLY A 128 -3.78 -13.18 0.59
N GLU A 129 -3.62 -14.29 -0.12
CA GLU A 129 -4.68 -14.93 -0.90
C GLU A 129 -5.89 -15.35 -0.07
N THR A 130 -5.69 -15.63 1.20
CA THR A 130 -6.76 -16.13 2.07
C THR A 130 -7.42 -15.07 2.93
N GLN A 131 -6.76 -13.95 3.19
CA GLN A 131 -7.12 -13.08 4.31
C GLN A 131 -7.46 -11.63 3.92
N TYR A 132 -7.19 -11.20 2.70
CA TYR A 132 -7.54 -9.82 2.31
C TYR A 132 -9.04 -9.57 2.27
N ARG A 133 -9.85 -10.59 1.98
CA ARG A 133 -11.30 -10.43 1.92
C ARG A 133 -11.93 -10.02 3.26
N PRO A 134 -11.59 -10.66 4.40
CA PRO A 134 -12.05 -10.21 5.73
C PRO A 134 -11.66 -8.75 6.05
N LEU A 135 -10.42 -8.35 5.73
CA LEU A 135 -9.96 -6.99 5.98
C LEU A 135 -10.75 -5.95 5.17
N ILE A 136 -10.97 -6.22 3.88
CA ILE A 136 -11.74 -5.34 3.00
C ILE A 136 -13.20 -5.25 3.46
N ASN A 137 -13.80 -6.36 3.85
CA ASN A 137 -15.16 -6.35 4.38
C ASN A 137 -15.25 -5.55 5.68
N LEU A 138 -14.28 -5.69 6.58
CA LEU A 138 -14.20 -4.87 7.78
C LEU A 138 -14.13 -3.37 7.44
N TYR A 139 -13.29 -3.01 6.48
CA TYR A 139 -13.16 -1.62 6.05
C TYR A 139 -14.48 -1.06 5.51
N LYS A 140 -15.17 -1.81 4.64
CA LYS A 140 -16.48 -1.43 4.10
C LYS A 140 -17.51 -1.22 5.20
N ASN A 141 -17.59 -2.14 6.15
CA ASN A 141 -18.50 -2.02 7.30
C ASN A 141 -18.19 -0.77 8.11
N CYS A 142 -16.91 -0.48 8.37
CA CYS A 142 -16.49 0.74 9.06
C CYS A 142 -16.90 2.01 8.30
N ARG A 143 -16.78 2.00 6.97
CA ARG A 143 -17.23 3.13 6.13
C ARG A 143 -18.75 3.32 6.20
N GLU A 144 -19.54 2.25 6.14
CA GLU A 144 -21.01 2.29 6.31
C GLU A 144 -21.42 2.80 7.70
N GLU A 145 -20.72 2.35 8.74
CA GLU A 145 -20.92 2.80 10.12
C GLU A 145 -20.40 4.23 10.38
N LYS A 146 -19.70 4.84 9.41
CA LYS A 146 -19.00 6.13 9.55
C LYS A 146 -17.96 6.14 10.67
N VAL A 147 -17.28 5.03 10.82
CA VAL A 147 -16.19 4.84 11.77
C VAL A 147 -14.90 5.41 11.18
N GLY A 148 -14.14 6.15 11.97
CA GLY A 148 -12.89 6.76 11.55
C GLY A 148 -11.71 5.77 11.47
N ARG A 149 -10.60 6.25 10.91
CA ARG A 149 -9.36 5.51 10.69
C ARG A 149 -8.85 4.79 11.94
N GLU A 150 -8.76 5.48 13.07
CA GLU A 150 -8.23 4.94 14.31
C GLU A 150 -9.01 3.71 14.78
N GLU A 151 -10.33 3.79 14.77
CA GLU A 151 -11.19 2.68 15.18
C GLU A 151 -11.16 1.53 14.17
N PHE A 152 -11.03 1.81 12.86
CA PHE A 152 -10.79 0.78 11.86
C PHE A 152 -9.50 0.02 12.18
N LEU A 153 -8.38 0.72 12.41
CA LEU A 153 -7.09 0.11 12.73
C LEU A 153 -7.17 -0.73 14.01
N ARG A 154 -7.87 -0.25 15.03
CA ARG A 154 -8.10 -1.00 16.28
C ARG A 154 -8.87 -2.30 16.03
N ARG A 155 -9.92 -2.26 15.20
CA ARG A 155 -10.70 -3.45 14.83
C ARG A 155 -9.87 -4.39 13.96
N ALA A 156 -9.10 -3.87 13.01
CA ALA A 156 -8.23 -4.67 12.15
C ALA A 156 -7.19 -5.47 12.96
N ALA A 157 -6.64 -4.89 14.03
CA ALA A 157 -5.70 -5.57 14.91
C ALA A 157 -6.32 -6.77 15.69
N THR A 158 -7.64 -6.89 15.73
CA THR A 158 -8.34 -7.98 16.42
C THR A 158 -8.88 -9.05 15.45
N VAL A 159 -8.76 -8.85 14.16
CA VAL A 159 -9.16 -9.85 13.16
C VAL A 159 -8.21 -11.04 13.29
N SER A 160 -8.74 -12.17 13.79
CA SER A 160 -7.99 -13.42 13.88
C SER A 160 -7.88 -14.07 12.51
N TYR A 161 -6.70 -14.49 12.16
CA TYR A 161 -6.38 -15.17 10.91
C TYR A 161 -6.17 -16.65 11.14
#